data_df3cc648153d14e102b2e5684ddc7ec7
#
_entry.id   df3cc648153d14e102b2e5684ddc7ec7
#
_cell.length_a   1.000
_cell.length_b   1.000
_cell.length_c   1.000
_cell.angle_alpha   90.00
_cell.angle_beta   90.00
_cell.angle_gamma   90.00
#
_symmetry.space_group_name_H-M   'P 1'
#
loop_
_entity.id
_entity.type
_entity.pdbx_description
1 polymer ?
#
loop_
_entity_poly.entity_id
_entity_poly.type
_entity_poly.pdbx_seq_one_letter_code
_entity_poly.pdbx_strand_id
1 'polypeptide(L)'
;MLARIWSASLVGIDAVQVGVEVDVSGGLPGIVVVGLPDVAVQESRERVKAALKNAGFAFPMRKIVINLTPADLRKEGPSFDLPISMGILAASEQVSPDLLGDYLLLGEVSLDGSLRPVAGVLPIAAAAQKMGIKGLIVPIENATEAAVVQGLSVYGFKQLAEVADFLNAPEHYTPTQVDVGEELARSPFTGLDLKDVKGQSHGRRALEIAAAGGHNLIFVGPPGSGKTMLARRLPSILPPLSFAEALEVTKIHSVAGLLKEKGSLVSTRPFRSPHHSASGPSLVGGGSFPRPGEISLAHRGLLFLDELTEFKRDVLEFLRQPLEDGFVTISRTRQSVMFPAQFTLVASTNPCPCGYFGDTLQPCTCSPRQREQYWAKLSGPLMDRIDLQVAVNRLKPEEITQQPTGESSVTVRDRVQAARNAASTRFQDEPTLRCNADMQSRHLKTWCKLDNATRTLLEGAIRKLGLSARATDRILKVARTIADLAGDSEIKTQHVAEAVQYRTIDRMQ
;
A
#
# COMPACT_ATOMS: atom_id res chain seq x y z
N MET A 1 36.39 -22.01 15.66
CA MET A 1 35.78 -21.01 16.57
C MET A 1 34.37 -20.78 16.10
N LEU A 2 33.42 -20.55 17.04
CA LEU A 2 32.02 -20.26 16.73
C LEU A 2 31.81 -18.75 16.72
N ALA A 3 31.24 -18.22 15.61
CA ALA A 3 30.80 -16.83 15.52
C ALA A 3 29.25 -16.80 15.40
N ARG A 4 28.61 -15.79 15.98
CA ARG A 4 27.17 -15.57 15.91
C ARG A 4 26.87 -14.16 15.44
N ILE A 5 26.05 -14.04 14.40
CA ILE A 5 25.67 -12.79 13.76
C ILE A 5 24.14 -12.71 13.69
N TRP A 6 23.59 -11.50 13.83
CA TRP A 6 22.18 -11.26 13.64
C TRP A 6 21.86 -10.85 12.20
N SER A 7 20.81 -11.46 11.68
CA SER A 7 20.15 -11.11 10.42
C SER A 7 18.65 -11.15 10.63
N ALA A 8 17.86 -11.04 9.57
CA ALA A 8 16.41 -11.18 9.64
C ALA A 8 15.83 -11.77 8.35
N SER A 9 14.67 -12.38 8.48
CA SER A 9 13.84 -12.86 7.38
C SER A 9 12.47 -12.20 7.42
N LEU A 10 11.87 -11.96 6.26
CA LEU A 10 10.54 -11.37 6.14
C LEU A 10 9.46 -12.45 6.24
N VAL A 11 8.38 -12.10 6.96
CA VAL A 11 7.12 -12.84 6.97
C VAL A 11 6.00 -11.84 6.67
N GLY A 12 5.57 -11.76 5.42
CA GLY A 12 4.67 -10.70 4.96
C GLY A 12 5.36 -9.33 4.96
N ILE A 13 4.83 -8.40 5.76
CA ILE A 13 5.43 -7.07 5.98
C ILE A 13 6.18 -6.97 7.32
N ASP A 14 6.24 -8.04 8.07
CA ASP A 14 6.95 -8.10 9.34
C ASP A 14 8.29 -8.82 9.17
N ALA A 15 9.21 -8.58 10.09
CA ALA A 15 10.52 -9.23 10.09
C ALA A 15 10.72 -10.05 11.37
N VAL A 16 11.33 -11.21 11.19
CA VAL A 16 11.71 -12.13 12.27
C VAL A 16 13.23 -12.21 12.32
N GLN A 17 13.80 -12.06 13.51
CA GLN A 17 15.23 -12.17 13.72
C GLN A 17 15.76 -13.56 13.39
N VAL A 18 16.89 -13.61 12.69
CA VAL A 18 17.59 -14.86 12.33
C VAL A 18 19.00 -14.80 12.89
N GLY A 19 19.35 -15.82 13.67
CA GLY A 19 20.74 -16.02 14.09
C GLY A 19 21.50 -16.79 13.00
N VAL A 20 22.62 -16.24 12.58
CA VAL A 20 23.59 -16.89 11.67
C VAL A 20 24.77 -17.34 12.50
N GLU A 21 24.86 -18.64 12.78
CA GLU A 21 25.93 -19.25 13.56
C GLU A 21 26.91 -19.93 12.61
N VAL A 22 28.17 -19.54 12.66
CA VAL A 22 29.22 -20.09 11.78
C VAL A 22 30.29 -20.75 12.63
N ASP A 23 30.49 -22.06 12.44
CA ASP A 23 31.57 -22.84 13.07
C ASP A 23 32.63 -23.26 12.04
N VAL A 24 33.88 -22.91 12.32
CA VAL A 24 35.04 -23.36 11.54
C VAL A 24 35.82 -24.36 12.37
N SER A 25 35.73 -25.64 12.02
CA SER A 25 36.30 -26.77 12.74
C SER A 25 37.19 -27.64 11.86
N GLY A 26 37.98 -28.55 12.50
CA GLY A 26 38.80 -29.52 11.78
C GLY A 26 37.97 -30.47 10.95
N GLY A 27 38.49 -30.89 9.78
CA GLY A 27 37.81 -31.84 8.90
C GLY A 27 38.02 -31.58 7.41
N LEU A 28 37.41 -32.36 6.55
CA LEU A 28 37.49 -32.16 5.11
C LEU A 28 36.88 -30.79 4.72
N PRO A 29 37.60 -30.01 3.90
CA PRO A 29 37.11 -28.70 3.46
C PRO A 29 35.74 -28.78 2.79
N GLY A 30 34.80 -27.97 3.26
CA GLY A 30 33.44 -27.90 2.71
C GLY A 30 32.55 -26.96 3.51
N ILE A 31 31.48 -26.45 2.86
CA ILE A 31 30.47 -25.60 3.49
C ILE A 31 29.17 -26.37 3.56
N VAL A 32 28.59 -26.45 4.76
CA VAL A 32 27.27 -27.05 5.01
C VAL A 32 26.38 -26.00 5.61
N VAL A 33 25.18 -25.74 5.01
CA VAL A 33 24.19 -24.83 5.53
C VAL A 33 22.98 -25.62 6.03
N VAL A 34 22.57 -25.38 7.27
CA VAL A 34 21.42 -25.99 7.93
C VAL A 34 20.45 -24.92 8.44
N GLY A 35 19.22 -25.30 8.80
CA GLY A 35 18.19 -24.37 9.31
C GLY A 35 17.18 -23.92 8.23
N LEU A 36 16.74 -24.85 7.38
CA LEU A 36 15.76 -24.63 6.30
C LEU A 36 16.15 -23.52 5.29
N PRO A 37 17.38 -23.54 4.73
CA PRO A 37 17.75 -22.62 3.65
C PRO A 37 16.96 -22.92 2.38
N ASP A 38 16.57 -21.90 1.62
CA ASP A 38 16.08 -22.04 0.25
C ASP A 38 17.23 -22.31 -0.73
N VAL A 39 16.90 -22.42 -2.02
CA VAL A 39 17.90 -22.64 -3.08
C VAL A 39 18.89 -21.48 -3.15
N ALA A 40 18.41 -20.23 -3.05
CA ALA A 40 19.27 -19.06 -3.12
C ALA A 40 20.27 -18.96 -1.96
N VAL A 41 19.83 -19.33 -0.75
CA VAL A 41 20.72 -19.43 0.43
C VAL A 41 21.69 -20.61 0.30
N GLN A 42 21.30 -21.70 -0.35
CA GLN A 42 22.24 -22.81 -0.62
C GLN A 42 23.31 -22.42 -1.65
N GLU A 43 22.95 -21.64 -2.67
CA GLU A 43 23.86 -21.12 -3.67
C GLU A 43 24.84 -20.07 -3.10
N SER A 44 24.48 -19.40 -1.98
CA SER A 44 25.36 -18.43 -1.31
C SER A 44 26.74 -18.98 -0.97
N ARG A 45 26.87 -20.29 -0.77
CA ARG A 45 28.15 -20.97 -0.49
C ARG A 45 29.21 -20.64 -1.55
N GLU A 46 28.84 -20.75 -2.82
CA GLU A 46 29.79 -20.50 -3.92
C GLU A 46 30.03 -19.00 -4.10
N ARG A 47 28.98 -18.17 -3.98
CA ARG A 47 29.12 -16.68 -4.06
C ARG A 47 30.03 -16.15 -2.96
N VAL A 48 29.74 -16.51 -1.71
CA VAL A 48 30.53 -16.06 -0.54
C VAL A 48 31.99 -16.51 -0.63
N LYS A 49 32.24 -17.77 -1.03
CA LYS A 49 33.59 -18.28 -1.20
C LYS A 49 34.39 -17.48 -2.25
N ALA A 50 33.76 -17.21 -3.40
CA ALA A 50 34.39 -16.41 -4.46
C ALA A 50 34.62 -14.96 -4.01
N ALA A 51 33.60 -14.34 -3.41
CA ALA A 51 33.64 -12.96 -2.94
C ALA A 51 34.74 -12.72 -1.90
N LEU A 52 34.83 -13.58 -0.89
CA LEU A 52 35.87 -13.49 0.13
C LEU A 52 37.28 -13.54 -0.46
N LYS A 53 37.53 -14.48 -1.39
CA LYS A 53 38.81 -14.58 -2.08
C LYS A 53 39.12 -13.35 -2.93
N ASN A 54 38.16 -12.87 -3.69
CA ASN A 54 38.33 -11.73 -4.60
C ASN A 54 38.46 -10.40 -3.82
N ALA A 55 37.86 -10.32 -2.63
CA ALA A 55 38.07 -9.20 -1.69
C ALA A 55 39.36 -9.25 -0.91
N GLY A 56 40.24 -10.25 -1.16
CA GLY A 56 41.55 -10.36 -0.54
C GLY A 56 41.62 -11.09 0.80
N PHE A 57 40.51 -11.70 1.25
CA PHE A 57 40.48 -12.46 2.50
C PHE A 57 40.91 -13.92 2.32
N ALA A 58 41.53 -14.49 3.36
CA ALA A 58 41.90 -15.89 3.39
C ALA A 58 40.63 -16.76 3.61
N PHE A 59 40.30 -17.62 2.64
CA PHE A 59 39.19 -18.57 2.81
C PHE A 59 39.67 -19.82 3.58
N PRO A 60 39.02 -20.17 4.73
CA PRO A 60 39.46 -21.29 5.55
C PRO A 60 39.35 -22.65 4.81
N MET A 61 40.49 -23.36 4.69
CA MET A 61 40.52 -24.71 4.12
C MET A 61 40.19 -25.76 5.19
N ARG A 62 38.99 -25.60 5.81
CA ARG A 62 38.48 -26.43 6.91
C ARG A 62 36.97 -26.70 6.68
N LYS A 63 36.37 -27.51 7.53
CA LYS A 63 34.91 -27.73 7.54
C LYS A 63 34.23 -26.48 8.12
N ILE A 64 33.29 -25.88 7.36
CA ILE A 64 32.50 -24.74 7.77
C ILE A 64 31.04 -25.22 7.89
N VAL A 65 30.45 -25.02 9.05
CA VAL A 65 29.02 -25.31 9.28
C VAL A 65 28.32 -23.98 9.57
N ILE A 66 27.27 -23.67 8.81
CA ILE A 66 26.45 -22.48 8.95
C ILE A 66 25.06 -22.94 9.41
N ASN A 67 24.63 -22.50 10.58
CA ASN A 67 23.33 -22.79 11.14
C ASN A 67 22.46 -21.52 11.18
N LEU A 68 21.28 -21.57 10.56
CA LEU A 68 20.34 -20.45 10.50
C LEU A 68 19.16 -20.71 11.45
N THR A 69 19.12 -20.00 12.57
CA THR A 69 18.09 -20.14 13.62
C THR A 69 17.02 -19.05 13.54
N PRO A 70 15.73 -19.35 13.86
CA PRO A 70 15.17 -20.61 14.30
C PRO A 70 14.94 -21.60 13.14
N ALA A 71 14.93 -22.90 13.44
CA ALA A 71 14.88 -23.95 12.42
C ALA A 71 13.50 -24.14 11.78
N ASP A 72 12.43 -23.63 12.38
CA ASP A 72 11.03 -23.68 11.88
C ASP A 72 10.72 -22.59 10.85
N LEU A 73 11.54 -21.53 10.79
CA LEU A 73 11.41 -20.46 9.82
C LEU A 73 12.26 -20.77 8.57
N ARG A 74 11.66 -20.71 7.39
CA ARG A 74 12.37 -20.81 6.12
C ARG A 74 13.13 -19.51 5.84
N LYS A 75 14.41 -19.62 5.49
CA LYS A 75 15.28 -18.50 5.13
C LYS A 75 15.36 -18.41 3.63
N GLU A 76 15.07 -17.22 3.10
CA GLU A 76 14.84 -17.01 1.68
C GLU A 76 15.67 -15.84 1.14
N GLY A 77 16.13 -16.01 -0.10
CA GLY A 77 16.84 -14.99 -0.84
C GLY A 77 18.30 -14.79 -0.46
N PRO A 78 19.03 -13.93 -1.19
CA PRO A 78 20.46 -13.74 -1.06
C PRO A 78 20.86 -12.80 0.08
N SER A 79 19.92 -12.28 0.88
CA SER A 79 20.18 -11.30 1.95
C SER A 79 21.10 -11.81 3.06
N PHE A 80 21.29 -13.13 3.13
CA PHE A 80 22.16 -13.79 4.10
C PHE A 80 23.63 -13.88 3.66
N ASP A 81 23.98 -13.49 2.43
CA ASP A 81 25.34 -13.58 1.93
C ASP A 81 26.32 -12.73 2.79
N LEU A 82 25.93 -11.50 3.13
CA LEU A 82 26.75 -10.62 3.97
C LEU A 82 26.95 -11.15 5.39
N PRO A 83 25.89 -11.52 6.17
CA PRO A 83 26.09 -12.07 7.50
C PRO A 83 26.85 -13.41 7.49
N ILE A 84 26.67 -14.26 6.47
CA ILE A 84 27.45 -15.49 6.30
C ILE A 84 28.92 -15.16 6.06
N SER A 85 29.24 -14.17 5.20
CA SER A 85 30.60 -13.73 4.91
C SER A 85 31.32 -13.23 6.18
N MET A 86 30.67 -12.31 6.91
CA MET A 86 31.22 -11.80 8.16
C MET A 86 31.38 -12.89 9.22
N GLY A 87 30.44 -13.84 9.28
CA GLY A 87 30.54 -14.98 10.17
C GLY A 87 31.74 -15.88 9.89
N ILE A 88 32.06 -16.13 8.62
CA ILE A 88 33.26 -16.89 8.23
C ILE A 88 34.51 -16.14 8.60
N LEU A 89 34.56 -14.82 8.35
CA LEU A 89 35.72 -13.99 8.69
C LEU A 89 35.97 -13.93 10.22
N ALA A 90 34.89 -13.77 10.99
CA ALA A 90 35.00 -13.74 12.46
C ALA A 90 35.39 -15.11 13.02
N ALA A 91 34.79 -16.21 12.52
CA ALA A 91 35.12 -17.57 12.96
C ALA A 91 36.58 -17.99 12.57
N SER A 92 37.17 -17.29 11.58
CA SER A 92 38.58 -17.48 11.18
C SER A 92 39.51 -16.38 11.70
N GLU A 93 39.07 -15.56 12.66
CA GLU A 93 39.86 -14.52 13.36
C GLU A 93 40.40 -13.41 12.45
N GLN A 94 39.72 -13.16 11.30
CA GLN A 94 40.08 -12.09 10.37
C GLN A 94 39.33 -10.78 10.67
N VAL A 95 38.21 -10.87 11.41
CA VAL A 95 37.38 -9.74 11.85
C VAL A 95 37.05 -9.94 13.33
N SER A 96 37.05 -8.85 14.12
CA SER A 96 36.67 -8.90 15.53
C SER A 96 35.20 -9.35 15.70
N PRO A 97 34.89 -10.30 16.61
CA PRO A 97 33.54 -10.70 16.91
C PRO A 97 32.79 -9.74 17.83
N ASP A 98 33.45 -8.76 18.45
CA ASP A 98 32.96 -7.96 19.58
C ASP A 98 31.66 -7.19 19.25
N LEU A 99 31.56 -6.68 18.02
CA LEU A 99 30.43 -5.88 17.56
C LEU A 99 29.31 -6.69 16.84
N LEU A 100 29.53 -7.96 16.52
CA LEU A 100 28.59 -8.77 15.75
C LEU A 100 27.24 -8.95 16.44
N GLY A 101 27.23 -8.90 17.78
CA GLY A 101 25.99 -8.99 18.58
C GLY A 101 25.17 -7.71 18.61
N ASP A 102 25.77 -6.58 18.29
CA ASP A 102 25.19 -5.24 18.38
C ASP A 102 24.47 -4.82 17.09
N TYR A 103 24.86 -5.41 15.96
CA TYR A 103 24.37 -5.06 14.64
C TYR A 103 23.62 -6.20 13.96
N LEU A 104 22.62 -5.83 13.15
CA LEU A 104 21.94 -6.76 12.26
C LEU A 104 22.44 -6.51 10.83
N LEU A 105 22.88 -7.57 10.16
CA LEU A 105 23.50 -7.52 8.86
C LEU A 105 22.58 -8.08 7.77
N LEU A 106 22.48 -7.37 6.63
CA LEU A 106 21.73 -7.77 5.44
C LEU A 106 22.50 -7.35 4.20
N GLY A 107 22.52 -8.19 3.18
CA GLY A 107 23.06 -7.85 1.87
C GLY A 107 23.35 -9.06 1.02
N GLU A 108 23.15 -8.91 -0.28
CA GLU A 108 23.65 -9.86 -1.27
C GLU A 108 25.10 -9.50 -1.61
N VAL A 109 25.94 -10.49 -1.84
CA VAL A 109 27.35 -10.31 -2.16
C VAL A 109 27.63 -10.80 -3.58
N SER A 110 28.17 -9.93 -4.42
CA SER A 110 28.65 -10.28 -5.76
C SER A 110 29.99 -11.02 -5.69
N LEU A 111 30.36 -11.72 -6.76
CA LEU A 111 31.61 -12.49 -6.81
C LEU A 111 32.89 -11.65 -6.64
N ASP A 112 32.83 -10.35 -6.94
CA ASP A 112 33.91 -9.36 -6.76
C ASP A 112 33.96 -8.75 -5.36
N GLY A 113 33.08 -9.17 -4.44
CA GLY A 113 32.97 -8.62 -3.09
C GLY A 113 32.12 -7.36 -2.97
N SER A 114 31.51 -6.87 -4.05
CA SER A 114 30.56 -5.75 -3.99
C SER A 114 29.25 -6.17 -3.34
N LEU A 115 28.63 -5.25 -2.57
CA LEU A 115 27.33 -5.45 -1.96
C LEU A 115 26.23 -5.02 -2.92
N ARG A 116 25.16 -5.81 -2.97
CA ARG A 116 23.97 -5.56 -3.80
C ARG A 116 22.73 -5.32 -2.93
N PRO A 117 21.84 -4.41 -3.35
CA PRO A 117 20.65 -4.08 -2.60
C PRO A 117 19.70 -5.28 -2.49
N VAL A 118 19.03 -5.35 -1.33
CA VAL A 118 18.03 -6.37 -1.02
C VAL A 118 16.67 -5.73 -0.74
N ALA A 119 15.58 -6.47 -0.97
CA ALA A 119 14.23 -5.99 -0.72
C ALA A 119 13.85 -6.14 0.76
N GLY A 120 12.97 -5.25 1.26
CA GLY A 120 12.37 -5.38 2.59
C GLY A 120 13.26 -4.91 3.73
N VAL A 121 14.19 -4.01 3.48
CA VAL A 121 15.11 -3.51 4.52
C VAL A 121 14.37 -2.63 5.53
N LEU A 122 13.39 -1.83 5.12
CA LEU A 122 12.62 -0.98 6.04
C LEU A 122 11.82 -1.77 7.10
N PRO A 123 11.04 -2.82 6.76
CA PRO A 123 10.40 -3.67 7.76
C PRO A 123 11.40 -4.29 8.74
N ILE A 124 12.58 -4.69 8.24
CA ILE A 124 13.64 -5.27 9.05
C ILE A 124 14.25 -4.21 9.98
N ALA A 125 14.51 -3.00 9.51
CA ALA A 125 14.99 -1.89 10.33
C ALA A 125 14.01 -1.55 11.45
N ALA A 126 12.70 -1.50 11.14
CA ALA A 126 11.65 -1.25 12.13
C ALA A 126 11.55 -2.38 13.18
N ALA A 127 11.80 -3.63 12.78
CA ALA A 127 11.85 -4.76 13.71
C ALA A 127 13.13 -4.72 14.58
N ALA A 128 14.29 -4.44 13.98
CA ALA A 128 15.56 -4.33 14.68
C ALA A 128 15.52 -3.27 15.80
N GLN A 129 14.90 -2.11 15.53
CA GLN A 129 14.65 -1.07 16.54
C GLN A 129 13.84 -1.61 17.73
N LYS A 130 12.73 -2.32 17.46
CA LYS A 130 11.89 -2.91 18.50
C LYS A 130 12.59 -3.99 19.33
N MET A 131 13.53 -4.69 18.72
CA MET A 131 14.35 -5.73 19.35
C MET A 131 15.52 -5.16 20.18
N GLY A 132 15.74 -3.84 20.16
CA GLY A 132 16.83 -3.19 20.89
C GLY A 132 18.20 -3.39 20.24
N ILE A 133 18.28 -3.72 18.96
CA ILE A 133 19.51 -3.79 18.18
C ILE A 133 20.08 -2.37 18.03
N LYS A 134 21.39 -2.18 18.22
CA LYS A 134 22.03 -0.86 18.16
C LYS A 134 22.06 -0.27 16.75
N GLY A 135 22.26 -1.12 15.74
CA GLY A 135 22.34 -0.65 14.37
C GLY A 135 22.20 -1.71 13.30
N LEU A 136 22.15 -1.23 12.07
CA LEU A 136 21.96 -2.04 10.87
C LEU A 136 23.13 -1.82 9.91
N ILE A 137 23.64 -2.90 9.35
CA ILE A 137 24.69 -2.90 8.31
C ILE A 137 24.05 -3.42 7.02
N VAL A 138 24.03 -2.59 5.98
CA VAL A 138 23.33 -2.86 4.72
C VAL A 138 24.13 -2.39 3.50
N PRO A 139 23.78 -2.82 2.29
CA PRO A 139 24.28 -2.18 1.07
C PRO A 139 23.95 -0.69 1.04
N ILE A 140 24.83 0.13 0.46
CA ILE A 140 24.70 1.60 0.46
C ILE A 140 23.36 2.06 -0.15
N GLU A 141 22.85 1.35 -1.15
CA GLU A 141 21.58 1.64 -1.81
C GLU A 141 20.36 1.45 -0.89
N ASN A 142 20.48 0.62 0.16
CA ASN A 142 19.43 0.40 1.15
C ASN A 142 19.57 1.32 2.38
N ALA A 143 20.69 2.03 2.54
CA ALA A 143 20.96 2.77 3.75
C ALA A 143 19.95 3.89 4.03
N THR A 144 19.55 4.65 3.02
CA THR A 144 18.54 5.72 3.15
C THR A 144 17.17 5.19 3.49
N GLU A 145 16.77 4.04 2.92
CA GLU A 145 15.52 3.35 3.25
C GLU A 145 15.47 2.95 4.73
N ALA A 146 16.55 2.36 5.24
CA ALA A 146 16.64 1.92 6.63
C ALA A 146 16.72 3.10 7.61
N ALA A 147 17.43 4.18 7.26
CA ALA A 147 17.68 5.35 8.10
C ALA A 147 16.42 6.20 8.39
N VAL A 148 15.31 5.95 7.69
CA VAL A 148 13.98 6.52 8.03
C VAL A 148 13.53 6.10 9.43
N VAL A 149 13.99 4.93 9.92
CA VAL A 149 13.66 4.43 11.26
C VAL A 149 14.49 5.15 12.30
N GLN A 150 13.89 6.08 13.01
CA GLN A 150 14.55 6.86 14.04
C GLN A 150 15.01 5.99 15.21
N GLY A 151 16.15 6.32 15.79
CA GLY A 151 16.72 5.60 16.95
C GLY A 151 17.48 4.32 16.60
N LEU A 152 17.74 4.05 15.31
CA LEU A 152 18.56 2.96 14.83
C LEU A 152 19.77 3.55 14.05
N SER A 153 20.99 3.16 14.38
CA SER A 153 22.18 3.56 13.63
C SER A 153 22.34 2.72 12.36
N VAL A 154 22.26 3.34 11.18
CA VAL A 154 22.34 2.63 9.90
C VAL A 154 23.65 2.93 9.20
N TYR A 155 24.38 1.89 8.82
CA TYR A 155 25.64 1.99 8.09
C TYR A 155 25.51 1.33 6.72
N GLY A 156 25.75 2.10 5.67
CA GLY A 156 25.70 1.66 4.29
C GLY A 156 27.09 1.46 3.69
N PHE A 157 27.33 0.30 3.06
CA PHE A 157 28.62 -0.06 2.46
C PHE A 157 28.48 -0.51 1.01
N LYS A 158 29.55 -0.33 0.23
CA LYS A 158 29.62 -0.78 -1.16
C LYS A 158 30.36 -2.11 -1.32
N GLN A 159 31.31 -2.37 -0.42
CA GLN A 159 32.22 -3.50 -0.50
C GLN A 159 32.26 -4.29 0.81
N LEU A 160 32.49 -5.58 0.68
CA LEU A 160 32.65 -6.49 1.82
C LEU A 160 33.83 -6.07 2.74
N ALA A 161 34.92 -5.58 2.14
CA ALA A 161 36.09 -5.12 2.87
C ALA A 161 35.77 -3.92 3.79
N GLU A 162 34.94 -2.98 3.34
CA GLU A 162 34.53 -1.83 4.16
C GLU A 162 33.72 -2.28 5.39
N VAL A 163 32.89 -3.35 5.27
CA VAL A 163 32.17 -3.91 6.43
C VAL A 163 33.17 -4.55 7.43
N ALA A 164 34.19 -5.27 6.93
CA ALA A 164 35.21 -5.85 7.77
C ALA A 164 36.01 -4.77 8.50
N ASP A 165 36.38 -3.68 7.82
CA ASP A 165 37.06 -2.54 8.41
C ASP A 165 36.22 -1.84 9.46
N PHE A 166 34.92 -1.62 9.20
CA PHE A 166 33.94 -1.08 10.17
C PHE A 166 33.88 -1.93 11.45
N LEU A 167 33.82 -3.25 11.32
CA LEU A 167 33.73 -4.15 12.48
C LEU A 167 35.02 -4.16 13.32
N ASN A 168 36.14 -3.80 12.72
CA ASN A 168 37.46 -3.66 13.43
C ASN A 168 37.68 -2.26 13.98
N ALA A 169 37.15 -1.19 13.36
CA ALA A 169 37.36 0.21 13.73
C ALA A 169 36.13 1.09 13.45
N PRO A 170 35.03 0.92 14.22
CA PRO A 170 33.72 1.58 13.96
C PRO A 170 33.79 3.11 14.11
N GLU A 171 34.73 3.64 14.85
CA GLU A 171 34.91 5.07 15.10
C GLU A 171 35.24 5.89 13.84
N HIS A 172 35.66 5.25 12.77
CA HIS A 172 35.95 5.90 11.49
C HIS A 172 34.70 6.12 10.62
N TYR A 173 33.57 5.61 11.03
CA TYR A 173 32.36 5.61 10.22
C TYR A 173 31.19 6.37 10.90
N THR A 174 30.42 7.10 10.12
CA THR A 174 29.26 7.82 10.59
C THR A 174 27.98 7.16 10.08
N PRO A 175 26.92 7.06 10.90
CA PRO A 175 25.66 6.49 10.45
C PRO A 175 24.98 7.38 9.40
N THR A 176 24.28 6.76 8.48
CA THR A 176 23.45 7.44 7.48
C THR A 176 22.32 8.19 8.17
N GLN A 177 22.13 9.47 7.84
CA GLN A 177 21.06 10.31 8.36
C GLN A 177 20.09 10.67 7.24
N VAL A 178 18.80 10.71 7.57
CA VAL A 178 17.71 11.12 6.67
C VAL A 178 16.85 12.12 7.40
N ASP A 179 16.60 13.28 6.77
CA ASP A 179 15.58 14.22 7.25
C ASP A 179 14.19 13.76 6.77
N VAL A 180 13.48 13.14 7.68
CA VAL A 180 12.12 12.61 7.43
C VAL A 180 11.15 13.76 7.10
N GLY A 181 11.35 14.96 7.67
CA GLY A 181 10.52 16.13 7.40
C GLY A 181 10.65 16.60 5.95
N GLU A 182 11.88 16.68 5.44
CA GLU A 182 12.13 16.99 4.03
C GLU A 182 11.57 15.93 3.08
N GLU A 183 11.72 14.64 3.42
CA GLU A 183 11.22 13.53 2.60
C GLU A 183 9.68 13.57 2.48
N LEU A 184 8.97 13.86 3.56
CA LEU A 184 7.51 14.02 3.54
C LEU A 184 7.08 15.29 2.79
N ALA A 185 7.84 16.38 2.91
CA ALA A 185 7.56 17.64 2.21
C ALA A 185 7.79 17.55 0.69
N ARG A 186 8.63 16.64 0.23
CA ARG A 186 8.89 16.35 -1.20
C ARG A 186 7.73 15.67 -1.92
N SER A 187 6.50 15.73 -1.39
CA SER A 187 5.32 15.15 -2.06
C SER A 187 5.23 15.69 -3.50
N PRO A 188 5.50 14.89 -4.53
CA PRO A 188 5.40 15.37 -5.90
C PRO A 188 3.93 15.63 -6.20
N PHE A 189 3.61 16.89 -6.44
CA PHE A 189 2.35 17.24 -7.06
C PHE A 189 2.26 16.52 -8.42
N THR A 190 1.21 15.76 -8.65
CA THR A 190 1.07 14.90 -9.85
C THR A 190 0.95 15.67 -11.16
N GLY A 191 1.01 16.99 -11.13
CA GLY A 191 0.79 17.88 -12.29
C GLY A 191 -0.66 17.93 -12.78
N LEU A 192 -1.55 17.09 -12.26
CA LEU A 192 -2.96 17.05 -12.63
C LEU A 192 -3.78 17.88 -11.63
N ASP A 193 -4.38 18.97 -12.10
CA ASP A 193 -5.20 19.85 -11.27
C ASP A 193 -6.70 19.65 -11.56
N LEU A 194 -7.52 19.73 -10.52
CA LEU A 194 -8.98 19.61 -10.62
C LEU A 194 -9.58 20.81 -11.39
N LYS A 195 -8.91 21.97 -11.37
CA LYS A 195 -9.30 23.16 -12.14
C LYS A 195 -9.39 22.91 -13.65
N ASP A 196 -8.60 21.96 -14.18
CA ASP A 196 -8.56 21.65 -15.61
C ASP A 196 -9.77 20.84 -16.07
N VAL A 197 -10.61 20.36 -15.12
CA VAL A 197 -11.83 19.63 -15.44
C VAL A 197 -12.90 20.60 -15.88
N LYS A 198 -13.26 20.54 -17.15
CA LYS A 198 -14.37 21.31 -17.72
C LYS A 198 -15.69 20.69 -17.31
N GLY A 199 -16.68 21.50 -16.99
CA GLY A 199 -17.99 21.03 -16.56
C GLY A 199 -17.94 20.06 -15.38
N GLN A 200 -18.72 18.97 -15.47
CA GLN A 200 -18.69 17.82 -14.53
C GLN A 200 -18.77 18.22 -13.05
N SER A 201 -19.58 19.24 -12.70
CA SER A 201 -19.69 19.74 -11.33
C SER A 201 -20.08 18.66 -10.33
N HIS A 202 -21.02 17.79 -10.71
CA HIS A 202 -21.46 16.65 -9.89
C HIS A 202 -20.33 15.63 -9.68
N GLY A 203 -19.54 15.33 -10.71
CA GLY A 203 -18.37 14.45 -10.62
C GLY A 203 -17.26 15.03 -9.73
N ARG A 204 -16.98 16.34 -9.85
CA ARG A 204 -16.00 17.04 -8.98
C ARG A 204 -16.45 17.03 -7.52
N ARG A 205 -17.73 17.29 -7.24
CA ARG A 205 -18.29 17.24 -5.89
C ARG A 205 -18.21 15.84 -5.29
N ALA A 206 -18.50 14.81 -6.08
CA ALA A 206 -18.35 13.42 -5.64
C ALA A 206 -16.89 13.06 -5.29
N LEU A 207 -15.89 13.57 -6.05
CA LEU A 207 -14.48 13.40 -5.72
C LEU A 207 -14.13 14.07 -4.37
N GLU A 208 -14.63 15.28 -4.12
CA GLU A 208 -14.43 15.98 -2.85
C GLU A 208 -15.01 15.20 -1.67
N ILE A 209 -16.25 14.69 -1.79
CA ILE A 209 -16.88 13.85 -0.77
C ILE A 209 -16.10 12.54 -0.57
N ALA A 210 -15.68 11.87 -1.67
CA ALA A 210 -14.89 10.66 -1.59
C ALA A 210 -13.56 10.89 -0.89
N ALA A 211 -12.87 11.99 -1.20
CA ALA A 211 -11.61 12.37 -0.57
C ALA A 211 -11.78 12.69 0.92
N ALA A 212 -12.83 13.41 1.30
CA ALA A 212 -13.08 13.79 2.68
C ALA A 212 -13.48 12.61 3.56
N GLY A 213 -14.39 11.75 3.07
CA GLY A 213 -14.96 10.66 3.84
C GLY A 213 -14.29 9.30 3.64
N GLY A 214 -13.37 9.15 2.68
CA GLY A 214 -12.80 7.85 2.32
C GLY A 214 -13.81 6.93 1.60
N HIS A 215 -14.78 7.51 0.90
CA HIS A 215 -15.88 6.77 0.29
C HIS A 215 -15.49 6.14 -1.04
N ASN A 216 -15.88 4.89 -1.24
CA ASN A 216 -15.74 4.19 -2.52
C ASN A 216 -16.70 4.79 -3.55
N LEU A 217 -16.22 4.92 -4.79
CA LEU A 217 -16.89 5.68 -5.85
C LEU A 217 -16.92 4.90 -7.17
N ILE A 218 -18.06 4.92 -7.87
CA ILE A 218 -18.15 4.48 -9.25
C ILE A 218 -18.68 5.57 -10.16
N PHE A 219 -17.98 5.81 -11.27
CA PHE A 219 -18.42 6.64 -12.36
C PHE A 219 -19.11 5.81 -13.45
N VAL A 220 -20.31 6.17 -13.82
CA VAL A 220 -21.08 5.52 -14.88
C VAL A 220 -21.38 6.53 -15.98
N GLY A 221 -21.02 6.22 -17.22
CA GLY A 221 -21.28 7.15 -18.33
C GLY A 221 -20.73 6.66 -19.65
N PRO A 222 -21.11 7.30 -20.76
CA PRO A 222 -20.70 6.91 -22.10
C PRO A 222 -19.16 7.01 -22.30
N PRO A 223 -18.61 6.35 -23.32
CA PRO A 223 -17.22 6.54 -23.71
C PRO A 223 -16.91 8.00 -23.98
N GLY A 224 -15.72 8.47 -23.53
CA GLY A 224 -15.30 9.86 -23.72
C GLY A 224 -15.96 10.88 -22.79
N SER A 225 -16.76 10.49 -21.80
CA SER A 225 -17.38 11.42 -20.84
C SER A 225 -16.43 11.97 -19.76
N GLY A 226 -15.18 11.50 -19.69
CA GLY A 226 -14.17 12.02 -18.75
C GLY A 226 -14.04 11.25 -17.43
N LYS A 227 -14.60 10.05 -17.30
CA LYS A 227 -14.54 9.20 -16.08
C LYS A 227 -13.12 8.98 -15.59
N THR A 228 -12.23 8.50 -16.46
CA THR A 228 -10.81 8.25 -16.17
C THR A 228 -10.07 9.54 -15.83
N MET A 229 -10.42 10.65 -16.50
CA MET A 229 -9.86 11.98 -16.24
C MET A 229 -10.20 12.45 -14.81
N LEU A 230 -11.44 12.27 -14.38
CA LEU A 230 -11.88 12.59 -13.01
C LEU A 230 -11.14 11.72 -11.98
N ALA A 231 -11.12 10.40 -12.18
CA ALA A 231 -10.48 9.46 -11.26
C ALA A 231 -9.00 9.78 -11.03
N ARG A 232 -8.26 10.10 -12.08
CA ARG A 232 -6.82 10.45 -12.00
C ARG A 232 -6.52 11.75 -11.26
N ARG A 233 -7.53 12.60 -11.02
CA ARG A 233 -7.37 13.84 -10.26
C ARG A 233 -7.69 13.70 -8.77
N LEU A 234 -8.28 12.58 -8.35
CA LEU A 234 -8.56 12.35 -6.93
C LEU A 234 -7.31 12.42 -6.05
N PRO A 235 -6.13 11.88 -6.45
CA PRO A 235 -4.91 12.02 -5.65
C PRO A 235 -4.53 13.47 -5.33
N SER A 236 -4.82 14.42 -6.23
CA SER A 236 -4.44 15.84 -6.07
C SER A 236 -5.19 16.57 -4.94
N ILE A 237 -6.35 16.03 -4.54
CA ILE A 237 -7.19 16.59 -3.47
C ILE A 237 -7.18 15.78 -2.18
N LEU A 238 -6.45 14.65 -2.14
CA LEU A 238 -6.27 13.88 -0.91
C LEU A 238 -5.28 14.59 0.03
N PRO A 239 -5.51 14.52 1.34
CA PRO A 239 -4.54 14.95 2.34
C PRO A 239 -3.20 14.21 2.19
N PRO A 240 -2.07 14.84 2.53
CA PRO A 240 -0.77 14.15 2.55
C PRO A 240 -0.80 12.95 3.51
N LEU A 241 0.12 12.03 3.30
CA LEU A 241 0.32 10.94 4.25
C LEU A 241 0.90 11.49 5.56
N SER A 242 0.40 11.00 6.70
CA SER A 242 1.13 11.16 7.96
C SER A 242 2.40 10.30 7.92
N PHE A 243 3.38 10.58 8.79
CA PHE A 243 4.59 9.75 8.87
C PHE A 243 4.27 8.27 9.11
N ALA A 244 3.33 7.96 9.99
CA ALA A 244 2.92 6.58 10.26
C ALA A 244 2.31 5.91 9.02
N GLU A 245 1.43 6.60 8.29
CA GLU A 245 0.86 6.10 7.03
C GLU A 245 1.94 5.92 5.95
N ALA A 246 2.86 6.88 5.81
CA ALA A 246 3.96 6.79 4.86
C ALA A 246 4.87 5.59 5.16
N LEU A 247 5.14 5.31 6.45
CA LEU A 247 5.92 4.16 6.88
C LEU A 247 5.22 2.83 6.53
N GLU A 248 3.89 2.73 6.76
CA GLU A 248 3.11 1.54 6.39
C GLU A 248 3.17 1.28 4.87
N VAL A 249 2.94 2.32 4.07
CA VAL A 249 3.00 2.22 2.60
C VAL A 249 4.41 1.83 2.15
N THR A 250 5.43 2.48 2.71
CA THR A 250 6.82 2.21 2.33
C THR A 250 7.22 0.77 2.65
N LYS A 251 6.80 0.21 3.80
CA LYS A 251 7.04 -1.20 4.14
C LYS A 251 6.48 -2.16 3.07
N ILE A 252 5.24 -1.92 2.60
CA ILE A 252 4.62 -2.75 1.56
C ILE A 252 5.40 -2.65 0.24
N HIS A 253 5.80 -1.43 -0.15
CA HIS A 253 6.55 -1.19 -1.37
C HIS A 253 7.99 -1.74 -1.27
N SER A 254 8.60 -1.71 -0.09
CA SER A 254 9.91 -2.30 0.20
C SER A 254 9.89 -3.82 -0.01
N VAL A 255 8.93 -4.51 0.61
CA VAL A 255 8.74 -5.97 0.44
C VAL A 255 8.47 -6.35 -1.02
N ALA A 256 7.75 -5.50 -1.75
CA ALA A 256 7.51 -5.69 -3.18
C ALA A 256 8.75 -5.43 -4.06
N GLY A 257 9.82 -4.83 -3.52
CA GLY A 257 11.00 -4.42 -4.28
C GLY A 257 10.73 -3.22 -5.22
N LEU A 258 9.78 -2.36 -4.86
CA LEU A 258 9.33 -1.24 -5.69
C LEU A 258 9.86 0.12 -5.22
N LEU A 259 10.69 0.19 -4.19
CA LEU A 259 11.36 1.42 -3.80
C LEU A 259 12.42 1.76 -4.85
N LYS A 260 12.25 2.89 -5.49
CA LYS A 260 13.19 3.38 -6.50
C LYS A 260 14.36 4.09 -5.83
N GLU A 261 15.51 4.11 -6.51
CA GLU A 261 16.82 4.60 -6.05
C GLU A 261 16.85 6.02 -5.44
N LYS A 262 15.76 6.79 -5.47
CA LYS A 262 15.73 8.20 -5.04
C LYS A 262 14.80 8.51 -3.87
N GLY A 263 14.15 7.52 -3.28
CA GLY A 263 13.21 7.77 -2.19
C GLY A 263 13.38 6.79 -1.04
N SER A 264 13.68 7.31 0.13
CA SER A 264 13.71 6.53 1.36
C SER A 264 12.29 6.28 1.90
N LEU A 265 11.33 7.14 1.54
CA LEU A 265 9.96 7.11 2.05
C LEU A 265 8.96 7.40 0.91
N VAL A 266 7.90 6.62 0.84
CA VAL A 266 6.76 6.91 -0.05
C VAL A 266 5.92 8.03 0.58
N SER A 267 6.13 9.26 0.12
CA SER A 267 5.45 10.45 0.65
C SER A 267 4.10 10.75 -0.01
N THR A 268 3.81 10.12 -1.15
CA THR A 268 2.55 10.30 -1.89
C THR A 268 1.62 9.12 -1.72
N ARG A 269 0.30 9.39 -1.66
CA ARG A 269 -0.70 8.33 -1.65
C ARG A 269 -0.64 7.51 -2.93
N PRO A 270 -0.48 6.18 -2.85
CA PRO A 270 -0.41 5.33 -4.03
C PRO A 270 -1.66 5.44 -4.91
N PHE A 271 -1.45 5.50 -6.22
CA PHE A 271 -2.51 5.37 -7.22
C PHE A 271 -2.23 4.14 -8.08
N ARG A 272 -2.99 3.07 -7.87
CA ARG A 272 -2.83 1.81 -8.60
C ARG A 272 -3.98 1.65 -9.59
N SER A 273 -3.65 1.34 -10.83
CA SER A 273 -4.64 1.19 -11.90
C SER A 273 -4.32 -0.06 -12.72
N PRO A 274 -4.64 -1.25 -12.21
CA PRO A 274 -4.45 -2.49 -12.95
C PRO A 274 -5.37 -2.54 -14.17
N HIS A 275 -4.87 -3.12 -15.25
CA HIS A 275 -5.66 -3.36 -16.45
C HIS A 275 -6.72 -4.42 -16.19
N HIS A 276 -7.88 -4.37 -16.87
CA HIS A 276 -8.98 -5.31 -16.67
C HIS A 276 -8.61 -6.78 -16.98
N SER A 277 -7.53 -7.03 -17.74
CA SER A 277 -6.97 -8.37 -17.99
C SER A 277 -6.11 -8.91 -16.83
N ALA A 278 -5.93 -8.15 -15.74
CA ALA A 278 -5.13 -8.58 -14.60
C ALA A 278 -5.67 -9.89 -14.01
N SER A 279 -4.76 -10.78 -13.63
CA SER A 279 -5.11 -12.04 -12.98
C SER A 279 -5.40 -11.83 -11.49
N GLY A 280 -6.15 -12.77 -10.86
CA GLY A 280 -6.38 -12.77 -9.42
C GLY A 280 -5.07 -12.64 -8.61
N PRO A 281 -4.02 -13.46 -8.87
CA PRO A 281 -2.73 -13.31 -8.22
C PRO A 281 -2.04 -11.95 -8.42
N SER A 282 -2.25 -11.28 -9.55
CA SER A 282 -1.74 -9.91 -9.74
C SER A 282 -2.44 -8.91 -8.82
N LEU A 283 -3.74 -9.07 -8.60
CA LEU A 283 -4.50 -8.17 -7.72
C LEU A 283 -4.26 -8.44 -6.24
N VAL A 284 -4.39 -9.69 -5.82
CA VAL A 284 -4.33 -10.10 -4.41
C VAL A 284 -2.89 -10.24 -3.94
N GLY A 285 -2.01 -10.67 -4.83
CA GLY A 285 -0.68 -11.12 -4.51
C GLY A 285 -0.57 -12.64 -4.56
N GLY A 286 0.64 -13.15 -4.39
CA GLY A 286 0.88 -14.59 -4.47
C GLY A 286 2.34 -14.92 -4.78
N GLY A 287 2.53 -16.10 -5.39
CA GLY A 287 3.85 -16.65 -5.67
C GLY A 287 4.22 -17.75 -4.69
N SER A 288 5.35 -18.43 -4.93
CA SER A 288 5.94 -19.39 -3.96
C SER A 288 6.31 -18.68 -2.66
N PHE A 289 6.72 -17.43 -2.78
CA PHE A 289 6.91 -16.46 -1.71
C PHE A 289 5.80 -15.41 -1.82
N PRO A 290 4.88 -15.33 -0.86
CA PRO A 290 3.77 -14.40 -0.93
C PRO A 290 4.26 -12.95 -1.03
N ARG A 291 4.00 -12.31 -2.17
CA ARG A 291 4.27 -10.88 -2.39
C ARG A 291 2.95 -10.11 -2.44
N PRO A 292 2.94 -8.84 -1.99
CA PRO A 292 1.75 -8.01 -2.07
C PRO A 292 1.36 -7.77 -3.54
N GLY A 293 0.04 -7.83 -3.84
CA GLY A 293 -0.53 -7.48 -5.14
C GLY A 293 -0.98 -6.03 -5.21
N GLU A 294 -1.62 -5.65 -6.32
CA GLU A 294 -2.07 -4.29 -6.61
C GLU A 294 -2.99 -3.72 -5.51
N ILE A 295 -3.81 -4.57 -4.89
CA ILE A 295 -4.70 -4.19 -3.79
C ILE A 295 -3.90 -3.71 -2.57
N SER A 296 -2.87 -4.45 -2.17
CA SER A 296 -2.01 -4.06 -1.04
C SER A 296 -1.07 -2.91 -1.42
N LEU A 297 -0.62 -2.83 -2.67
CA LEU A 297 0.16 -1.71 -3.18
C LEU A 297 -0.64 -0.40 -3.24
N ALA A 298 -1.98 -0.47 -3.23
CA ALA A 298 -2.88 0.68 -3.12
C ALA A 298 -3.13 1.12 -1.66
N HIS A 299 -2.53 0.45 -0.67
CA HIS A 299 -2.74 0.75 0.75
C HIS A 299 -2.55 2.24 1.06
N ARG A 300 -3.46 2.84 1.86
CA ARG A 300 -3.51 4.29 2.18
C ARG A 300 -3.69 5.21 0.97
N GLY A 301 -3.99 4.64 -0.19
CA GLY A 301 -4.15 5.34 -1.46
C GLY A 301 -5.42 4.95 -2.19
N LEU A 302 -5.31 4.83 -3.50
CA LEU A 302 -6.41 4.63 -4.44
C LEU A 302 -6.17 3.39 -5.30
N LEU A 303 -7.19 2.55 -5.40
CA LEU A 303 -7.27 1.50 -6.41
C LEU A 303 -8.30 1.93 -7.47
N PHE A 304 -7.84 2.23 -8.66
CA PHE A 304 -8.69 2.61 -9.78
C PHE A 304 -8.91 1.45 -10.73
N LEU A 305 -10.17 1.03 -10.89
CA LEU A 305 -10.57 -0.01 -11.82
C LEU A 305 -11.37 0.60 -12.97
N ASP A 306 -10.69 0.84 -14.08
CA ASP A 306 -11.33 1.32 -15.30
C ASP A 306 -12.05 0.17 -16.00
N GLU A 307 -13.20 0.44 -16.62
CA GLU A 307 -14.02 -0.56 -17.30
C GLU A 307 -14.37 -1.75 -16.38
N LEU A 308 -14.89 -1.46 -15.18
CA LEU A 308 -15.15 -2.45 -14.12
C LEU A 308 -15.88 -3.71 -14.60
N THR A 309 -16.84 -3.56 -15.54
CA THR A 309 -17.60 -4.68 -16.11
C THR A 309 -16.83 -5.57 -17.08
N GLU A 310 -15.61 -5.17 -17.48
CA GLU A 310 -14.73 -5.98 -18.33
C GLU A 310 -13.80 -6.90 -17.51
N PHE A 311 -13.67 -6.66 -16.21
CA PHE A 311 -12.98 -7.60 -15.32
C PHE A 311 -13.74 -8.92 -15.22
N LYS A 312 -13.00 -10.02 -15.05
CA LYS A 312 -13.60 -11.31 -14.75
C LYS A 312 -14.29 -11.28 -13.38
N ARG A 313 -15.44 -11.93 -13.28
CA ARG A 313 -16.24 -11.93 -12.06
C ARG A 313 -15.50 -12.49 -10.84
N ASP A 314 -14.76 -13.56 -11.02
CA ASP A 314 -13.93 -14.18 -9.98
C ASP A 314 -12.85 -13.22 -9.47
N VAL A 315 -12.28 -12.41 -10.36
CA VAL A 315 -11.28 -11.39 -10.02
C VAL A 315 -11.89 -10.27 -9.18
N LEU A 316 -13.11 -9.84 -9.50
CA LEU A 316 -13.82 -8.82 -8.70
C LEU A 316 -14.24 -9.33 -7.31
N GLU A 317 -14.52 -10.62 -7.16
CA GLU A 317 -14.85 -11.21 -5.85
C GLU A 317 -13.67 -11.11 -4.84
N PHE A 318 -12.42 -11.07 -5.31
CA PHE A 318 -11.25 -10.85 -4.45
C PHE A 318 -11.22 -9.47 -3.77
N LEU A 319 -11.96 -8.50 -4.26
CA LEU A 319 -12.07 -7.17 -3.63
C LEU A 319 -12.95 -7.17 -2.38
N ARG A 320 -13.81 -8.20 -2.19
CA ARG A 320 -14.80 -8.19 -1.11
C ARG A 320 -14.16 -8.16 0.26
N GLN A 321 -13.20 -9.04 0.51
CA GLN A 321 -12.51 -9.10 1.80
C GLN A 321 -11.74 -7.79 2.10
N PRO A 322 -10.85 -7.29 1.23
CA PRO A 322 -10.11 -6.07 1.56
C PRO A 322 -10.98 -4.82 1.70
N LEU A 323 -12.11 -4.73 1.00
CA LEU A 323 -13.06 -3.62 1.17
C LEU A 323 -13.85 -3.70 2.50
N GLU A 324 -13.90 -4.85 3.14
CA GLU A 324 -14.58 -5.06 4.43
C GLU A 324 -13.60 -5.03 5.59
N ASP A 325 -12.53 -5.82 5.48
CA ASP A 325 -11.60 -6.09 6.58
C ASP A 325 -10.36 -5.19 6.55
N GLY A 326 -10.04 -4.58 5.39
CA GLY A 326 -8.87 -3.72 5.22
C GLY A 326 -7.54 -4.48 5.10
N PHE A 327 -7.58 -5.79 4.82
CA PHE A 327 -6.40 -6.61 4.57
C PHE A 327 -6.70 -7.71 3.56
N VAL A 328 -5.63 -8.27 2.99
CA VAL A 328 -5.64 -9.43 2.10
C VAL A 328 -4.91 -10.57 2.79
N THR A 329 -5.52 -11.75 2.82
CA THR A 329 -4.88 -12.97 3.32
C THR A 329 -4.47 -13.87 2.16
N ILE A 330 -3.19 -14.18 2.07
CA ILE A 330 -2.64 -15.15 1.11
C ILE A 330 -2.31 -16.43 1.87
N SER A 331 -3.17 -17.44 1.73
CA SER A 331 -2.95 -18.75 2.35
C SER A 331 -2.29 -19.69 1.35
N ARG A 332 -1.21 -20.36 1.78
CA ARG A 332 -0.50 -21.41 1.06
C ARG A 332 -0.32 -22.62 1.99
N THR A 333 0.00 -23.75 1.42
CA THR A 333 0.11 -25.03 2.13
C THR A 333 0.98 -24.98 3.40
N ARG A 334 1.92 -24.05 3.49
CA ARG A 334 2.89 -23.96 4.59
C ARG A 334 2.83 -22.66 5.38
N GLN A 335 2.15 -21.63 4.88
CA GLN A 335 2.14 -20.32 5.52
C GLN A 335 0.92 -19.50 5.09
N SER A 336 0.33 -18.78 6.03
CA SER A 336 -0.69 -17.76 5.78
C SER A 336 -0.09 -16.38 6.11
N VAL A 337 -0.13 -15.47 5.15
CA VAL A 337 0.45 -14.13 5.27
C VAL A 337 -0.65 -13.10 5.06
N MET A 338 -0.69 -12.08 5.92
CA MET A 338 -1.60 -10.95 5.81
C MET A 338 -0.87 -9.71 5.29
N PHE A 339 -1.46 -9.03 4.31
CA PHE A 339 -1.00 -7.74 3.82
C PHE A 339 -2.07 -6.69 4.07
N PRO A 340 -1.74 -5.52 4.63
CA PRO A 340 -2.66 -4.40 4.75
C PRO A 340 -3.17 -3.96 3.37
N ALA A 341 -4.47 -3.62 3.32
CA ALA A 341 -5.15 -3.30 2.06
C ALA A 341 -6.28 -2.27 2.28
N GLN A 342 -5.95 -1.20 3.00
CA GLN A 342 -6.90 -0.11 3.28
C GLN A 342 -6.76 0.96 2.20
N PHE A 343 -7.64 0.94 1.22
CA PHE A 343 -7.62 1.85 0.06
C PHE A 343 -9.02 2.40 -0.20
N THR A 344 -9.12 3.47 -0.97
CA THR A 344 -10.38 3.93 -1.54
C THR A 344 -10.51 3.33 -2.94
N LEU A 345 -11.61 2.60 -3.19
CA LEU A 345 -11.94 2.08 -4.51
C LEU A 345 -12.56 3.18 -5.36
N VAL A 346 -11.97 3.43 -6.51
CA VAL A 346 -12.58 4.23 -7.57
C VAL A 346 -12.78 3.33 -8.76
N ALA A 347 -13.98 3.30 -9.29
CA ALA A 347 -14.28 2.48 -10.45
C ALA A 347 -14.89 3.32 -11.58
N SER A 348 -14.78 2.86 -12.81
CA SER A 348 -15.52 3.41 -13.92
C SER A 348 -16.19 2.30 -14.73
N THR A 349 -17.34 2.57 -15.30
CA THR A 349 -18.02 1.65 -16.22
C THR A 349 -18.87 2.40 -17.23
N ASN A 350 -19.18 1.73 -18.33
CA ASN A 350 -20.19 2.21 -19.26
C ASN A 350 -21.61 1.82 -18.76
N PRO A 351 -22.67 2.51 -19.18
CA PRO A 351 -24.03 2.21 -18.73
C PRO A 351 -24.63 0.95 -19.38
N CYS A 352 -24.01 0.45 -20.45
CA CYS A 352 -24.46 -0.74 -21.18
C CYS A 352 -23.34 -1.23 -22.13
N PRO A 353 -23.47 -2.41 -22.79
CA PRO A 353 -22.46 -2.92 -23.72
C PRO A 353 -22.10 -1.98 -24.87
N CYS A 354 -23.06 -1.26 -25.47
CA CYS A 354 -22.74 -0.27 -26.50
C CYS A 354 -22.19 1.04 -25.95
N GLY A 355 -22.37 1.30 -24.63
CA GLY A 355 -21.88 2.47 -23.94
C GLY A 355 -22.81 3.69 -23.94
N TYR A 356 -23.96 3.67 -24.65
CA TYR A 356 -24.75 4.87 -24.92
C TYR A 356 -26.13 4.92 -24.26
N PHE A 357 -26.41 4.05 -23.30
CA PHE A 357 -27.69 4.11 -22.58
C PHE A 357 -27.77 5.38 -21.73
N GLY A 358 -28.82 6.18 -22.01
CA GLY A 358 -28.98 7.52 -21.38
C GLY A 358 -28.15 8.64 -22.01
N ASP A 359 -27.39 8.38 -23.08
CA ASP A 359 -26.67 9.43 -23.82
C ASP A 359 -27.64 10.30 -24.62
N THR A 360 -27.42 11.60 -24.63
CA THR A 360 -28.24 12.58 -25.36
C THR A 360 -27.84 12.72 -26.83
N LEU A 361 -26.62 12.32 -27.20
CA LEU A 361 -26.06 12.50 -28.54
C LEU A 361 -26.14 11.23 -29.40
N GLN A 362 -26.10 10.07 -28.78
CA GLN A 362 -26.08 8.78 -29.49
C GLN A 362 -27.08 7.79 -28.87
N PRO A 363 -28.00 7.23 -29.65
CA PRO A 363 -29.00 6.30 -29.13
C PRO A 363 -28.39 4.95 -28.76
N CYS A 364 -28.87 4.37 -27.67
CA CYS A 364 -28.50 3.02 -27.25
C CYS A 364 -29.13 1.96 -28.15
N THR A 365 -28.33 0.99 -28.57
CA THR A 365 -28.81 -0.15 -29.42
C THR A 365 -29.02 -1.43 -28.62
N CYS A 366 -28.77 -1.43 -27.30
CA CYS A 366 -28.88 -2.62 -26.45
C CYS A 366 -30.31 -2.92 -26.05
N SER A 367 -30.69 -4.19 -26.14
CA SER A 367 -31.98 -4.68 -25.58
C SER A 367 -31.96 -4.61 -24.05
N PRO A 368 -33.12 -4.59 -23.37
CA PRO A 368 -33.19 -4.65 -21.90
C PRO A 368 -32.40 -5.84 -21.33
N ARG A 369 -32.55 -7.04 -21.90
CA ARG A 369 -31.84 -8.25 -21.48
C ARG A 369 -30.32 -8.12 -21.56
N GLN A 370 -29.76 -7.47 -22.60
CA GLN A 370 -28.34 -7.24 -22.73
C GLN A 370 -27.82 -6.29 -21.64
N ARG A 371 -28.61 -5.28 -21.26
CA ARG A 371 -28.28 -4.36 -20.17
C ARG A 371 -28.26 -5.06 -18.82
N GLU A 372 -29.29 -5.87 -18.52
CA GLU A 372 -29.35 -6.67 -17.30
C GLU A 372 -28.17 -7.63 -17.20
N GLN A 373 -27.83 -8.35 -18.28
CA GLN A 373 -26.67 -9.25 -18.31
C GLN A 373 -25.36 -8.50 -18.12
N TYR A 374 -25.24 -7.28 -18.60
CA TYR A 374 -24.05 -6.45 -18.44
C TYR A 374 -23.84 -6.06 -16.97
N TRP A 375 -24.88 -5.59 -16.30
CA TRP A 375 -24.85 -5.24 -14.89
C TRP A 375 -24.75 -6.46 -13.97
N ALA A 376 -25.32 -7.60 -14.35
CA ALA A 376 -25.23 -8.85 -13.58
C ALA A 376 -23.78 -9.39 -13.44
N LYS A 377 -22.82 -8.88 -14.23
CA LYS A 377 -21.39 -9.14 -14.01
C LYS A 377 -20.89 -8.57 -12.67
N LEU A 378 -21.48 -7.47 -12.21
CA LEU A 378 -21.19 -6.86 -10.92
C LEU A 378 -22.06 -7.49 -9.84
N SER A 379 -21.44 -8.13 -8.86
CA SER A 379 -22.19 -8.74 -7.77
C SER A 379 -22.85 -7.68 -6.87
N GLY A 380 -24.06 -7.94 -6.39
CA GLY A 380 -24.74 -7.09 -5.40
C GLY A 380 -23.83 -6.78 -4.20
N PRO A 381 -23.16 -7.77 -3.60
CA PRO A 381 -22.22 -7.54 -2.49
C PRO A 381 -21.06 -6.58 -2.81
N LEU A 382 -20.55 -6.53 -4.04
CA LEU A 382 -19.55 -5.55 -4.44
C LEU A 382 -20.15 -4.15 -4.57
N MET A 383 -21.31 -4.04 -5.24
CA MET A 383 -22.04 -2.77 -5.38
C MET A 383 -22.49 -2.19 -4.04
N ASP A 384 -22.84 -3.05 -3.10
CA ASP A 384 -23.13 -2.65 -1.72
C ASP A 384 -21.93 -2.00 -1.01
N ARG A 385 -20.70 -2.16 -1.48
CA ARG A 385 -19.49 -1.55 -0.91
C ARG A 385 -19.07 -0.25 -1.60
N ILE A 386 -19.79 0.16 -2.62
CA ILE A 386 -19.62 1.44 -3.29
C ILE A 386 -20.60 2.44 -2.68
N ASP A 387 -20.09 3.52 -2.09
CA ASP A 387 -20.91 4.53 -1.40
C ASP A 387 -21.50 5.56 -2.35
N LEU A 388 -20.69 5.98 -3.34
CA LEU A 388 -21.04 7.03 -4.29
C LEU A 388 -21.17 6.47 -5.71
N GLN A 389 -22.34 6.61 -6.29
CA GLN A 389 -22.62 6.23 -7.67
C GLN A 389 -22.92 7.50 -8.48
N VAL A 390 -22.05 7.80 -9.45
CA VAL A 390 -22.06 9.10 -10.14
C VAL A 390 -22.25 8.92 -11.65
N ALA A 391 -23.32 9.47 -12.16
CA ALA A 391 -23.52 9.57 -13.60
C ALA A 391 -22.65 10.69 -14.18
N VAL A 392 -21.83 10.36 -15.17
CA VAL A 392 -20.91 11.28 -15.87
C VAL A 392 -21.36 11.39 -17.32
N ASN A 393 -22.04 12.46 -17.65
CA ASN A 393 -22.57 12.70 -19.00
C ASN A 393 -21.48 13.27 -19.90
N ARG A 394 -21.68 13.17 -21.22
CA ARG A 394 -20.84 13.91 -22.18
C ARG A 394 -21.04 15.40 -22.01
N LEU A 395 -19.95 16.14 -22.17
CA LEU A 395 -20.01 17.58 -22.23
C LEU A 395 -20.63 18.05 -23.54
N LYS A 396 -21.42 19.09 -23.47
CA LYS A 396 -21.91 19.77 -24.68
C LYS A 396 -20.75 20.48 -25.39
N PRO A 397 -20.84 20.69 -26.73
CA PRO A 397 -19.78 21.38 -27.47
C PRO A 397 -19.41 22.74 -26.85
N GLU A 398 -20.42 23.47 -26.34
CA GLU A 398 -20.22 24.78 -25.70
C GLU A 398 -19.39 24.66 -24.42
N GLU A 399 -19.60 23.61 -23.61
CA GLU A 399 -18.83 23.35 -22.38
C GLU A 399 -17.38 22.93 -22.67
N ILE A 400 -17.15 22.27 -23.81
CA ILE A 400 -15.80 21.85 -24.24
C ILE A 400 -14.96 23.05 -24.65
N THR A 401 -15.57 24.04 -25.32
CA THR A 401 -14.86 25.22 -25.84
C THR A 401 -14.67 26.33 -24.79
N GLN A 402 -15.45 26.32 -23.70
CA GLN A 402 -15.29 27.27 -22.60
C GLN A 402 -14.00 27.03 -21.82
N GLN A 403 -13.47 28.10 -21.21
CA GLN A 403 -12.38 27.95 -20.25
C GLN A 403 -12.85 27.19 -19.01
N PRO A 404 -11.98 26.37 -18.41
CA PRO A 404 -12.33 25.68 -17.18
C PRO A 404 -12.64 26.68 -16.06
N THR A 405 -13.79 26.51 -15.41
CA THR A 405 -14.24 27.34 -14.28
C THR A 405 -14.09 26.60 -12.93
N GLY A 406 -13.30 25.54 -12.91
CA GLY A 406 -13.11 24.70 -11.73
C GLY A 406 -12.24 25.35 -10.67
N GLU A 407 -12.52 25.04 -9.41
CA GLU A 407 -11.63 25.36 -8.30
C GLU A 407 -10.32 24.58 -8.39
N SER A 408 -9.25 25.15 -7.86
CA SER A 408 -7.93 24.47 -7.83
C SER A 408 -7.94 23.26 -6.89
N SER A 409 -7.12 22.26 -7.20
CA SER A 409 -6.93 21.11 -6.31
C SER A 409 -6.49 21.53 -4.91
N VAL A 410 -5.73 22.61 -4.77
CA VAL A 410 -5.27 23.14 -3.47
C VAL A 410 -6.48 23.60 -2.64
N THR A 411 -7.35 24.44 -3.19
CA THR A 411 -8.54 24.94 -2.48
C THR A 411 -9.46 23.81 -2.03
N VAL A 412 -9.68 22.82 -2.90
CA VAL A 412 -10.53 21.65 -2.57
C VAL A 412 -9.85 20.77 -1.50
N ARG A 413 -8.54 20.57 -1.59
CA ARG A 413 -7.76 19.80 -0.60
C ARG A 413 -7.81 20.46 0.78
N ASP A 414 -7.77 21.76 0.87
CA ASP A 414 -7.85 22.47 2.16
C ASP A 414 -9.21 22.21 2.84
N ARG A 415 -10.32 22.22 2.08
CA ARG A 415 -11.64 21.85 2.61
C ARG A 415 -11.71 20.36 3.00
N VAL A 416 -11.14 19.49 2.19
CA VAL A 416 -11.03 18.06 2.50
C VAL A 416 -10.24 17.83 3.78
N GLN A 417 -9.12 18.55 3.96
CA GLN A 417 -8.30 18.47 5.16
C GLN A 417 -9.07 18.94 6.39
N ALA A 418 -9.82 20.06 6.28
CA ALA A 418 -10.64 20.55 7.38
C ALA A 418 -11.72 19.53 7.79
N ALA A 419 -12.41 18.91 6.83
CA ALA A 419 -13.40 17.86 7.09
C ALA A 419 -12.77 16.61 7.72
N ARG A 420 -11.57 16.22 7.28
CA ARG A 420 -10.80 15.11 7.87
C ARG A 420 -10.37 15.41 9.32
N ASN A 421 -9.96 16.63 9.60
CA ASN A 421 -9.61 17.06 10.95
C ASN A 421 -10.82 17.00 11.88
N ALA A 422 -12.01 17.47 11.43
CA ALA A 422 -13.25 17.34 12.19
C ALA A 422 -13.62 15.89 12.50
N ALA A 423 -13.47 15.00 11.50
CA ALA A 423 -13.67 13.57 11.70
C ALA A 423 -12.64 12.95 12.67
N SER A 424 -11.36 13.31 12.55
CA SER A 424 -10.30 12.83 13.45
C SER A 424 -10.54 13.25 14.90
N THR A 425 -10.96 14.50 15.14
CA THR A 425 -11.34 14.97 16.48
C THR A 425 -12.52 14.16 17.04
N ARG A 426 -13.50 13.82 16.20
CA ARG A 426 -14.65 12.99 16.55
C ARG A 426 -14.26 11.57 16.94
N PHE A 427 -13.22 11.02 16.32
CA PHE A 427 -12.76 9.63 16.47
C PHE A 427 -11.58 9.46 17.43
N GLN A 428 -11.20 10.49 18.19
CA GLN A 428 -10.02 10.46 19.07
C GLN A 428 -9.99 9.25 20.03
N ASP A 429 -11.17 8.79 20.48
CA ASP A 429 -11.31 7.63 21.37
C ASP A 429 -11.52 6.29 20.62
N GLU A 430 -11.51 6.30 19.29
CA GLU A 430 -11.74 5.13 18.43
C GLU A 430 -10.60 4.99 17.41
N PRO A 431 -9.43 4.50 17.83
CA PRO A 431 -8.20 4.51 17.00
C PRO A 431 -8.30 3.68 15.71
N THR A 432 -9.31 2.83 15.59
CA THR A 432 -9.58 2.03 14.40
C THR A 432 -10.29 2.82 13.29
N LEU A 433 -10.91 3.97 13.63
CA LEU A 433 -11.62 4.82 12.68
C LEU A 433 -10.72 5.95 12.17
N ARG A 434 -10.61 6.08 10.87
CA ARG A 434 -9.78 7.10 10.20
C ARG A 434 -10.62 8.11 9.41
N CYS A 435 -11.80 7.67 8.95
CA CYS A 435 -12.69 8.46 8.13
C CYS A 435 -14.16 8.00 8.32
N ASN A 436 -15.08 8.81 7.81
CA ASN A 436 -16.51 8.52 7.99
C ASN A 436 -16.94 7.20 7.33
N ALA A 437 -16.27 6.76 6.25
CA ALA A 437 -16.57 5.47 5.63
C ALA A 437 -16.29 4.27 6.55
N ASP A 438 -15.34 4.40 7.50
CA ASP A 438 -15.00 3.33 8.45
C ASP A 438 -16.04 3.15 9.56
N MET A 439 -17.00 4.10 9.74
CA MET A 439 -18.01 4.01 10.79
C MET A 439 -18.85 2.74 10.67
N GLN A 440 -19.11 2.07 11.78
CA GLN A 440 -20.02 0.94 11.91
C GLN A 440 -21.39 1.41 12.43
N SER A 441 -22.41 0.55 12.39
CA SER A 441 -23.79 0.91 12.80
C SER A 441 -23.88 1.48 14.23
N ARG A 442 -23.00 1.06 15.18
CA ARG A 442 -22.92 1.67 16.53
C ARG A 442 -22.51 3.14 16.47
N HIS A 443 -21.58 3.49 15.60
CA HIS A 443 -21.06 4.85 15.43
C HIS A 443 -22.10 5.77 14.77
N LEU A 444 -22.91 5.23 13.85
CA LEU A 444 -23.97 5.99 13.19
C LEU A 444 -25.02 6.46 14.20
N LYS A 445 -25.35 5.64 15.19
CA LYS A 445 -26.30 6.02 16.27
C LYS A 445 -25.77 7.20 17.10
N THR A 446 -24.46 7.31 17.26
CA THR A 446 -23.82 8.35 18.06
C THR A 446 -23.63 9.64 17.27
N TRP A 447 -23.09 9.53 16.05
CA TRP A 447 -22.59 10.69 15.28
C TRP A 447 -23.43 11.08 14.07
N CYS A 448 -24.45 10.27 13.71
CA CYS A 448 -25.35 10.54 12.58
C CYS A 448 -26.81 10.73 13.07
N LYS A 449 -26.99 11.49 14.15
CA LYS A 449 -28.32 11.82 14.66
C LYS A 449 -29.03 12.73 13.68
N LEU A 450 -30.32 12.45 13.44
CA LEU A 450 -31.19 13.21 12.55
C LEU A 450 -32.34 13.85 13.34
N ASP A 451 -32.70 15.07 13.00
CA ASP A 451 -33.93 15.67 13.43
C ASP A 451 -35.15 15.01 12.75
N ASN A 452 -36.36 15.36 13.19
CA ASN A 452 -37.58 14.72 12.68
C ASN A 452 -37.83 15.00 11.19
N ALA A 453 -37.51 16.20 10.71
CA ALA A 453 -37.68 16.56 9.31
C ALA A 453 -36.73 15.78 8.41
N THR A 454 -35.47 15.71 8.78
CA THR A 454 -34.42 14.96 8.06
C THR A 454 -34.70 13.45 8.07
N ARG A 455 -35.22 12.92 9.19
CA ARG A 455 -35.62 11.51 9.30
C ARG A 455 -36.79 11.20 8.35
N THR A 456 -37.82 12.04 8.30
CA THR A 456 -38.96 11.88 7.40
C THR A 456 -38.51 11.88 5.93
N LEU A 457 -37.58 12.77 5.54
CA LEU A 457 -37.01 12.77 4.20
C LEU A 457 -36.28 11.47 3.88
N LEU A 458 -35.43 10.96 4.79
CA LEU A 458 -34.71 9.70 4.62
C LEU A 458 -35.68 8.51 4.50
N GLU A 459 -36.71 8.42 5.34
CA GLU A 459 -37.71 7.39 5.26
C GLU A 459 -38.48 7.43 3.93
N GLY A 460 -38.83 8.62 3.43
CA GLY A 460 -39.38 8.83 2.13
C GLY A 460 -38.47 8.31 0.99
N ALA A 461 -37.15 8.60 1.09
CA ALA A 461 -36.17 8.09 0.14
C ALA A 461 -36.03 6.57 0.19
N ILE A 462 -36.03 5.95 1.39
CA ILE A 462 -35.97 4.50 1.57
C ILE A 462 -37.15 3.83 0.87
N ARG A 463 -38.38 4.32 1.11
CA ARG A 463 -39.60 3.78 0.49
C ARG A 463 -39.60 3.95 -1.03
N LYS A 464 -39.22 5.13 -1.52
CA LYS A 464 -39.26 5.46 -2.97
C LYS A 464 -38.19 4.73 -3.77
N LEU A 465 -37.01 4.48 -3.18
CA LEU A 465 -35.86 3.87 -3.85
C LEU A 465 -35.68 2.39 -3.50
N GLY A 466 -36.42 1.83 -2.54
CA GLY A 466 -36.31 0.44 -2.12
C GLY A 466 -34.95 0.14 -1.44
N LEU A 467 -34.40 1.11 -0.68
CA LEU A 467 -33.06 1.02 -0.14
C LEU A 467 -32.97 -0.04 0.97
N SER A 468 -31.91 -0.84 0.93
CA SER A 468 -31.57 -1.78 2.01
C SER A 468 -31.04 -1.04 3.25
N ALA A 469 -31.02 -1.72 4.40
CA ALA A 469 -30.42 -1.18 5.63
C ALA A 469 -28.95 -0.77 5.42
N ARG A 470 -28.18 -1.57 4.66
CA ARG A 470 -26.79 -1.23 4.31
C ARG A 470 -26.68 0.03 3.47
N ALA A 471 -27.56 0.21 2.49
CA ALA A 471 -27.60 1.41 1.66
C ALA A 471 -27.97 2.65 2.51
N THR A 472 -28.86 2.49 3.48
CA THR A 472 -29.21 3.57 4.43
C THR A 472 -28.02 3.97 5.31
N ASP A 473 -27.29 3.00 5.88
CA ASP A 473 -26.08 3.28 6.66
C ASP A 473 -25.06 4.07 5.83
N ARG A 474 -24.90 3.75 4.54
CA ARG A 474 -23.98 4.48 3.64
C ARG A 474 -24.43 5.90 3.37
N ILE A 475 -25.72 6.12 3.13
CA ILE A 475 -26.27 7.47 2.98
C ILE A 475 -25.96 8.30 4.24
N LEU A 476 -26.09 7.74 5.43
CA LEU A 476 -25.77 8.44 6.68
C LEU A 476 -24.28 8.80 6.78
N LYS A 477 -23.38 7.88 6.40
CA LYS A 477 -21.94 8.14 6.35
C LYS A 477 -21.59 9.27 5.38
N VAL A 478 -22.17 9.22 4.17
CA VAL A 478 -21.99 10.26 3.16
C VAL A 478 -22.57 11.60 3.63
N ALA A 479 -23.77 11.60 4.22
CA ALA A 479 -24.40 12.80 4.77
C ALA A 479 -23.56 13.43 5.89
N ARG A 480 -22.92 12.60 6.76
CA ARG A 480 -21.99 13.09 7.77
C ARG A 480 -20.77 13.75 7.13
N THR A 481 -20.22 13.17 6.07
CA THR A 481 -19.09 13.73 5.34
C THR A 481 -19.45 15.06 4.68
N ILE A 482 -20.65 15.16 4.09
CA ILE A 482 -21.15 16.40 3.48
C ILE A 482 -21.31 17.51 4.55
N ALA A 483 -21.82 17.14 5.73
CA ALA A 483 -21.93 18.08 6.85
C ALA A 483 -20.55 18.54 7.37
N ASP A 484 -19.55 17.62 7.45
CA ASP A 484 -18.17 17.98 7.81
C ASP A 484 -17.54 18.93 6.79
N LEU A 485 -17.77 18.71 5.49
CA LEU A 485 -17.33 19.62 4.43
C LEU A 485 -18.02 21.00 4.48
N ALA A 486 -19.25 21.06 4.99
CA ALA A 486 -19.97 22.31 5.22
C ALA A 486 -19.58 23.01 6.53
N GLY A 487 -18.76 22.36 7.40
CA GLY A 487 -18.44 22.85 8.73
C GLY A 487 -19.59 22.73 9.75
N ASP A 488 -20.60 21.93 9.44
CA ASP A 488 -21.78 21.74 10.28
C ASP A 488 -21.57 20.61 11.29
N SER A 489 -21.82 20.89 12.58
CA SER A 489 -21.75 19.90 13.65
C SER A 489 -22.82 18.82 13.54
N GLU A 490 -24.00 19.18 13.03
CA GLU A 490 -25.15 18.29 12.88
C GLU A 490 -25.48 18.02 11.40
N ILE A 491 -26.12 16.87 11.15
CA ILE A 491 -26.58 16.50 9.81
C ILE A 491 -27.93 17.20 9.58
N LYS A 492 -28.00 18.09 8.59
CA LYS A 492 -29.21 18.81 8.16
C LYS A 492 -29.86 18.12 6.98
N THR A 493 -31.12 18.46 6.70
CA THR A 493 -31.94 17.91 5.60
C THR A 493 -31.24 18.00 4.24
N GLN A 494 -30.55 19.12 3.96
CA GLN A 494 -29.80 19.31 2.71
C GLN A 494 -28.68 18.28 2.53
N HIS A 495 -27.98 17.87 3.61
CA HIS A 495 -26.89 16.91 3.55
C HIS A 495 -27.40 15.51 3.20
N VAL A 496 -28.54 15.11 3.75
CA VAL A 496 -29.18 13.83 3.43
C VAL A 496 -29.75 13.87 2.01
N ALA A 497 -30.36 14.98 1.59
CA ALA A 497 -30.88 15.15 0.23
C ALA A 497 -29.77 15.03 -0.83
N GLU A 498 -28.58 15.64 -0.59
CA GLU A 498 -27.40 15.46 -1.45
C GLU A 498 -26.90 14.01 -1.42
N ALA A 499 -26.77 13.40 -0.25
CA ALA A 499 -26.26 12.03 -0.12
C ALA A 499 -27.14 10.99 -0.85
N VAL A 500 -28.46 11.17 -0.84
CA VAL A 500 -29.41 10.28 -1.55
C VAL A 500 -29.19 10.33 -3.07
N GLN A 501 -28.78 11.46 -3.63
CA GLN A 501 -28.56 11.58 -5.07
C GLN A 501 -27.43 10.65 -5.58
N TYR A 502 -26.48 10.28 -4.74
CA TYR A 502 -25.40 9.35 -5.08
C TYR A 502 -25.81 7.86 -5.04
N ARG A 503 -27.13 7.55 -4.85
CA ARG A 503 -27.65 6.17 -4.88
C ARG A 503 -28.71 5.96 -5.97
N THR A 504 -28.84 6.89 -6.92
CA THR A 504 -29.90 6.86 -7.94
C THR A 504 -29.63 5.86 -9.07
N ILE A 505 -28.39 5.40 -9.27
CA ILE A 505 -28.03 4.40 -10.30
C ILE A 505 -28.54 3.00 -9.93
N ASP A 506 -28.84 2.71 -8.67
CA ASP A 506 -29.47 1.45 -8.23
C ASP A 506 -30.81 1.18 -8.98
N ARG A 507 -31.41 2.21 -9.63
CA ARG A 507 -32.60 2.09 -10.48
C ARG A 507 -32.31 1.74 -11.93
N MET A 508 -31.09 1.82 -12.40
CA MET A 508 -30.70 1.48 -13.77
C MET A 508 -30.42 -0.02 -13.94
N GLN A 509 -30.39 -0.73 -12.81
CA GLN A 509 -30.29 -2.19 -12.73
C GLN A 509 -31.70 -2.80 -12.73
#